data_f2914e949dab38d605d6655dc404e946
#
_entry.id   f2914e949dab38d605d6655dc404e946
#
_cell.length_a   1.000
_cell.length_b   1.000
_cell.length_c   1.000
_cell.angle_alpha   90.00
_cell.angle_beta   90.00
_cell.angle_gamma   90.00
#
_symmetry.space_group_name_H-M   'P 1'
#
loop_
_entity.id
_entity.type
_entity.pdbx_description
1 polymer ?
#
loop_
_entity_poly.entity_id
_entity_poly.type
_entity_poly.pdbx_seq_one_letter_code
_entity_poly.pdbx_strand_id
1 'polypeptide(L)'
;RRQRQMCIRDRFIIKGGEIEKFRKSVEARRRSMLEQTKYCGDGRIGHGRKKRTEPALNIGDKIARFRDTTNHKYSRALIEYAVKKGCGTIQMEKLTGITSKSDRFLKDWTYYDLQTKIENKAKEVGINVVYIAPKYTSQRCSKCGYIHKDNRPNQAKFRCLECDFESNADYNASQNIGIKNIDKIIEKDLQKQKSEVQVNENK
;
A
#
# COMPACT_ATOMS: atom_id res chain seq x y z
N ARG A 1 -4.88 6.27 9.88
CA ARG A 1 -5.19 6.25 8.43
C ARG A 1 -3.92 6.01 7.65
N ARG A 2 -3.92 4.94 6.87
CA ARG A 2 -2.73 4.42 6.20
C ARG A 2 -2.19 5.39 5.16
N GLN A 3 -1.23 6.22 5.52
CA GLN A 3 -0.25 6.67 4.53
C GLN A 3 0.64 5.46 4.24
N ARG A 4 0.37 4.76 3.15
CA ARG A 4 1.21 3.65 2.76
C ARG A 4 2.48 4.21 2.14
N GLN A 5 3.55 4.06 2.86
CA GLN A 5 4.89 4.33 2.41
C GLN A 5 5.39 3.05 1.71
N MET A 6 5.86 3.18 0.49
CA MET A 6 6.68 2.15 -0.12
C MET A 6 8.10 2.37 0.39
N CYS A 7 8.57 1.47 1.27
CA CYS A 7 9.93 1.51 1.79
C CYS A 7 10.79 0.52 1.00
N ILE A 8 11.92 0.98 0.50
CA ILE A 8 12.98 0.16 -0.05
C ILE A 8 14.08 0.06 1.01
N ARG A 9 14.83 -1.04 1.02
CA ARG A 9 15.88 -1.35 2.00
C ARG A 9 16.82 -0.18 2.32
N ASP A 10 17.09 0.71 1.36
CA ASP A 10 17.97 1.87 1.49
C ASP A 10 17.24 3.19 1.83
N ARG A 11 16.06 3.13 2.44
CA ARG A 11 15.27 4.30 2.87
C ARG A 11 14.69 5.16 1.73
N PHE A 12 14.45 4.61 0.56
CA PHE A 12 13.64 5.30 -0.44
C PHE A 12 12.16 5.18 -0.06
N ILE A 13 11.52 6.31 0.22
CA ILE A 13 10.13 6.36 0.70
C ILE A 13 9.28 7.17 -0.28
N ILE A 14 8.22 6.57 -0.80
CA ILE A 14 7.20 7.27 -1.57
C ILE A 14 5.97 7.47 -0.67
N LYS A 15 5.62 8.73 -0.40
CA LYS A 15 4.43 9.07 0.39
C LYS A 15 3.20 9.09 -0.51
N GLY A 16 2.32 8.09 -0.38
CA GLY A 16 1.11 7.94 -1.20
C GLY A 16 -0.08 8.84 -0.83
N GLY A 17 0.11 9.84 0.02
CA GLY A 17 -0.98 10.69 0.54
C GLY A 17 -1.60 11.65 -0.48
N GLU A 18 -0.99 11.88 -1.65
CA GLU A 18 -1.51 12.81 -2.66
C GLU A 18 -2.79 12.31 -3.33
N ILE A 19 -2.93 11.00 -3.54
CA ILE A 19 -4.16 10.39 -4.09
C ILE A 19 -5.35 10.63 -3.15
N GLU A 20 -5.14 10.39 -1.86
CA GLU A 20 -6.18 10.59 -0.85
C GLU A 20 -6.59 12.07 -0.71
N LYS A 21 -5.61 12.97 -0.74
CA LYS A 21 -5.87 14.43 -0.72
C LYS A 21 -6.68 14.86 -1.94
N PHE A 22 -6.30 14.39 -3.12
CA PHE A 22 -7.00 14.70 -4.36
C PHE A 22 -8.43 14.14 -4.34
N ARG A 23 -8.60 12.88 -3.93
CA ARG A 23 -9.93 12.26 -3.79
C ARG A 23 -10.83 13.07 -2.88
N LYS A 24 -10.36 13.45 -1.68
CA LYS A 24 -11.13 14.27 -0.74
C LYS A 24 -11.53 15.62 -1.31
N SER A 25 -10.63 16.27 -2.03
CA SER A 25 -10.89 17.54 -2.69
C SER A 25 -11.99 17.40 -3.75
N VAL A 26 -11.90 16.38 -4.59
CA VAL A 26 -12.91 16.10 -5.62
C VAL A 26 -14.25 15.72 -5.02
N GLU A 27 -14.29 14.91 -3.96
CA GLU A 27 -15.53 14.55 -3.27
C GLU A 27 -16.18 15.72 -2.54
N ALA A 28 -15.39 16.60 -1.93
CA ALA A 28 -15.88 17.84 -1.33
C ALA A 28 -16.52 18.75 -2.38
N ARG A 29 -15.85 18.92 -3.51
CA ARG A 29 -16.39 19.69 -4.63
C ARG A 29 -17.70 19.08 -5.17
N ARG A 30 -17.73 17.76 -5.34
CA ARG A 30 -18.95 17.05 -5.76
C ARG A 30 -20.11 17.28 -4.78
N ARG A 31 -19.87 17.19 -3.48
CA ARG A 31 -20.90 17.46 -2.46
C ARG A 31 -21.41 18.88 -2.56
N SER A 32 -20.54 19.88 -2.62
CA SER A 32 -20.93 21.29 -2.78
C SER A 32 -21.78 21.52 -4.03
N MET A 33 -21.41 20.93 -5.16
CA MET A 33 -22.20 21.03 -6.39
C MET A 33 -23.60 20.40 -6.26
N LEU A 34 -23.70 19.26 -5.59
CA LEU A 34 -24.98 18.57 -5.35
C LEU A 34 -25.86 19.35 -4.34
N GLU A 35 -25.29 19.99 -3.33
CA GLU A 35 -26.01 20.85 -2.39
C GLU A 35 -26.61 22.06 -3.10
N GLN A 36 -25.86 22.71 -3.97
CA GLN A 36 -26.35 23.85 -4.76
C GLN A 36 -27.51 23.47 -5.68
N THR A 37 -27.60 22.22 -6.11
CA THR A 37 -28.70 21.77 -6.99
C THR A 37 -30.02 21.57 -6.25
N LYS A 38 -30.04 21.51 -4.92
CA LYS A 38 -31.26 21.42 -4.12
C LYS A 38 -32.17 22.66 -4.29
N TYR A 39 -31.57 23.79 -4.62
CA TYR A 39 -32.28 25.09 -4.77
C TYR A 39 -32.67 25.40 -6.23
N CYS A 40 -32.48 24.44 -7.14
CA CYS A 40 -32.81 24.65 -8.55
C CYS A 40 -34.20 24.08 -8.85
N GLY A 41 -35.14 24.93 -9.19
CA GLY A 41 -36.47 24.52 -9.67
C GLY A 41 -36.42 23.78 -11.00
N ASP A 42 -37.43 22.92 -11.24
CA ASP A 42 -37.53 22.09 -12.46
C ASP A 42 -37.98 22.83 -13.73
N GLY A 43 -38.18 24.15 -13.67
CA GLY A 43 -39.09 24.85 -14.58
C GLY A 43 -38.50 25.64 -15.73
N ARG A 44 -37.17 25.61 -16.03
CA ARG A 44 -36.63 26.37 -17.17
C ARG A 44 -35.87 25.50 -18.16
N ILE A 45 -36.23 25.53 -19.41
CA ILE A 45 -35.55 24.84 -20.51
C ILE A 45 -34.08 25.29 -20.55
N GLY A 46 -33.18 24.31 -20.48
CA GLY A 46 -31.73 24.54 -20.51
C GLY A 46 -31.05 24.83 -19.14
N HIS A 47 -31.81 25.04 -18.06
CA HIS A 47 -31.31 25.38 -16.74
C HIS A 47 -31.78 24.43 -15.61
N GLY A 48 -32.42 23.30 -15.93
CA GLY A 48 -32.99 22.35 -14.98
C GLY A 48 -31.95 21.64 -14.16
N ARG A 49 -32.42 21.00 -13.06
CA ARG A 49 -31.64 20.24 -12.11
C ARG A 49 -30.71 19.21 -12.79
N LYS A 50 -31.19 18.53 -13.84
CA LYS A 50 -30.41 17.52 -14.58
C LYS A 50 -29.13 18.14 -15.18
N LYS A 51 -29.21 19.28 -15.85
CA LYS A 51 -28.06 19.95 -16.46
C LYS A 51 -27.07 20.49 -15.41
N ARG A 52 -27.55 20.93 -14.25
CA ARG A 52 -26.70 21.40 -13.17
C ARG A 52 -26.01 20.25 -12.40
N THR A 53 -26.61 19.06 -12.34
CA THR A 53 -26.00 17.87 -11.71
C THR A 53 -25.00 17.17 -12.62
N GLU A 54 -25.09 17.35 -13.93
CA GLU A 54 -24.23 16.71 -14.93
C GLU A 54 -22.73 16.90 -14.66
N PRO A 55 -22.19 18.09 -14.32
CA PRO A 55 -20.78 18.25 -13.97
C PRO A 55 -20.37 17.48 -12.73
N ALA A 56 -21.28 17.29 -11.75
CA ALA A 56 -21.02 16.51 -10.55
C ALA A 56 -21.01 15.00 -10.83
N LEU A 57 -21.79 14.53 -11.82
CA LEU A 57 -21.78 13.13 -12.26
C LEU A 57 -20.51 12.81 -13.08
N ASN A 58 -20.05 13.73 -13.91
CA ASN A 58 -18.87 13.56 -14.77
C ASN A 58 -17.54 13.71 -14.01
N ILE A 59 -17.56 14.00 -12.72
CA ILE A 59 -16.33 14.21 -11.92
C ILE A 59 -15.62 12.90 -11.56
N GLY A 60 -16.29 11.73 -11.71
CA GLY A 60 -15.78 10.43 -11.30
C GLY A 60 -14.48 10.03 -11.99
N ASP A 61 -14.34 10.32 -13.27
CA ASP A 61 -13.15 9.97 -14.06
C ASP A 61 -11.89 10.74 -13.65
N LYS A 62 -12.04 11.91 -13.01
CA LYS A 62 -10.90 12.71 -12.55
C LYS A 62 -10.06 11.97 -11.50
N ILE A 63 -10.70 11.26 -10.58
CA ILE A 63 -10.02 10.49 -9.55
C ILE A 63 -9.26 9.31 -10.18
N ALA A 64 -9.89 8.60 -11.12
CA ALA A 64 -9.29 7.48 -11.82
C ALA A 64 -8.06 7.92 -12.63
N ARG A 65 -8.17 9.00 -13.41
CA ARG A 65 -7.05 9.55 -14.19
C ARG A 65 -5.91 10.07 -13.33
N PHE A 66 -6.21 10.76 -12.23
CA PHE A 66 -5.18 11.22 -11.31
C PHE A 66 -4.44 10.05 -10.66
N ARG A 67 -5.16 9.01 -10.24
CA ARG A 67 -4.59 7.79 -9.70
C ARG A 67 -3.67 7.09 -10.70
N ASP A 68 -4.12 6.92 -11.92
CA ASP A 68 -3.34 6.32 -13.00
C ASP A 68 -2.03 7.08 -13.25
N THR A 69 -2.12 8.40 -13.42
CA THR A 69 -0.94 9.28 -13.58
C THR A 69 0.02 9.17 -12.38
N THR A 70 -0.52 9.14 -11.18
CA THR A 70 0.28 9.03 -9.95
C THR A 70 0.96 7.66 -9.84
N ASN A 71 0.29 6.57 -10.21
CA ASN A 71 0.88 5.24 -10.26
C ASN A 71 1.99 5.15 -11.31
N HIS A 72 1.84 5.80 -12.45
CA HIS A 72 2.92 5.91 -13.45
C HIS A 72 4.13 6.67 -12.90
N LYS A 73 3.92 7.77 -12.18
CA LYS A 73 4.97 8.55 -11.52
C LYS A 73 5.72 7.71 -10.47
N TYR A 74 4.97 7.01 -9.60
CA TYR A 74 5.56 6.19 -8.55
C TYR A 74 6.34 4.99 -9.09
N SER A 75 5.76 4.27 -10.07
CA SER A 75 6.45 3.15 -10.69
C SER A 75 7.73 3.59 -11.41
N ARG A 76 7.72 4.73 -12.10
CA ARG A 76 8.92 5.29 -12.74
C ARG A 76 9.99 5.64 -11.71
N ALA A 77 9.65 6.39 -10.67
CA ALA A 77 10.59 6.77 -9.63
C ALA A 77 11.24 5.56 -8.92
N LEU A 78 10.45 4.49 -8.72
CA LEU A 78 10.96 3.24 -8.16
C LEU A 78 11.98 2.57 -9.09
N ILE A 79 11.68 2.48 -10.38
CA ILE A 79 12.57 1.83 -11.36
C ILE A 79 13.84 2.66 -11.56
N GLU A 80 13.74 3.98 -11.69
CA GLU A 80 14.91 4.87 -11.79
C GLU A 80 15.83 4.70 -10.57
N TYR A 81 15.25 4.62 -9.37
CA TYR A 81 16.01 4.35 -8.16
C TYR A 81 16.66 2.96 -8.17
N ALA A 82 15.95 1.93 -8.59
CA ALA A 82 16.48 0.57 -8.67
C ALA A 82 17.64 0.46 -9.67
N VAL A 83 17.51 1.07 -10.84
CA VAL A 83 18.58 1.16 -11.85
C VAL A 83 19.79 1.92 -11.28
N LYS A 84 19.59 3.08 -10.66
CA LYS A 84 20.66 3.87 -10.03
C LYS A 84 21.44 3.10 -8.97
N LYS A 85 20.76 2.17 -8.28
CA LYS A 85 21.36 1.31 -7.23
C LYS A 85 21.91 -0.01 -7.76
N GLY A 86 21.81 -0.28 -9.07
CA GLY A 86 22.25 -1.53 -9.66
C GLY A 86 21.45 -2.75 -9.19
N CYS A 87 20.17 -2.57 -8.85
CA CYS A 87 19.31 -3.66 -8.38
C CYS A 87 18.93 -4.57 -9.55
N GLY A 88 19.26 -5.86 -9.47
CA GLY A 88 18.83 -6.87 -10.44
C GLY A 88 17.45 -7.47 -10.13
N THR A 89 16.90 -7.25 -8.93
CA THR A 89 15.63 -7.83 -8.51
C THR A 89 14.86 -6.86 -7.61
N ILE A 90 13.56 -6.74 -7.84
CA ILE A 90 12.60 -6.06 -6.97
C ILE A 90 11.70 -7.13 -6.34
N GLN A 91 11.62 -7.15 -5.01
CA GLN A 91 10.76 -8.08 -4.27
C GLN A 91 9.56 -7.35 -3.70
N MET A 92 8.34 -7.86 -3.96
CA MET A 92 7.08 -7.25 -3.55
C MET A 92 6.16 -8.28 -2.91
N GLU A 93 5.26 -7.83 -2.03
CA GLU A 93 4.19 -8.68 -1.51
C GLU A 93 3.11 -8.93 -2.56
N LYS A 94 2.62 -10.17 -2.65
CA LYS A 94 1.47 -10.52 -3.48
C LYS A 94 0.19 -10.09 -2.78
N LEU A 95 -0.37 -8.96 -3.18
CA LEU A 95 -1.56 -8.35 -2.57
C LEU A 95 -2.87 -8.78 -3.26
N THR A 96 -3.05 -10.08 -3.53
CA THR A 96 -4.30 -10.62 -4.09
C THR A 96 -5.36 -10.77 -3.01
N GLY A 97 -6.62 -10.40 -3.29
CA GLY A 97 -7.77 -10.61 -2.41
C GLY A 97 -8.02 -9.55 -1.32
N ILE A 98 -7.19 -8.52 -1.20
CA ILE A 98 -7.37 -7.45 -0.18
C ILE A 98 -8.61 -6.59 -0.45
N THR A 99 -9.11 -6.59 -1.69
CA THR A 99 -10.20 -5.70 -2.14
C THR A 99 -11.60 -6.20 -1.79
N SER A 100 -11.78 -7.47 -1.41
CA SER A 100 -13.12 -8.06 -1.25
C SER A 100 -13.80 -7.74 0.09
N LYS A 101 -13.04 -7.36 1.13
CA LYS A 101 -13.57 -7.12 2.49
C LYS A 101 -13.19 -5.75 3.07
N SER A 102 -12.60 -4.87 2.30
CA SER A 102 -12.00 -3.64 2.82
C SER A 102 -12.77 -2.39 2.44
N ASP A 103 -12.58 -1.34 3.24
CA ASP A 103 -13.09 0.01 3.04
C ASP A 103 -13.02 0.49 1.59
N ARG A 104 -14.00 1.31 1.19
CA ARG A 104 -14.09 2.00 -0.11
C ARG A 104 -12.75 2.59 -0.58
N PHE A 105 -11.93 3.05 0.35
CA PHE A 105 -10.58 3.55 0.09
C PHE A 105 -9.64 2.52 -0.55
N LEU A 106 -9.69 1.26 -0.12
CA LEU A 106 -8.84 0.19 -0.66
C LEU A 106 -9.31 -0.30 -2.03
N LYS A 107 -10.62 -0.15 -2.33
CA LYS A 107 -11.16 -0.41 -3.67
C LYS A 107 -10.70 0.64 -4.67
N ASP A 108 -10.52 1.88 -4.23
CA ASP A 108 -10.09 3.00 -5.08
C ASP A 108 -8.57 3.02 -5.30
N TRP A 109 -7.79 2.40 -4.42
CA TRP A 109 -6.36 2.23 -4.62
C TRP A 109 -6.06 0.88 -5.24
N THR A 110 -5.89 0.86 -6.52
CA THR A 110 -5.51 -0.37 -7.24
C THR A 110 -4.03 -0.66 -7.06
N TYR A 111 -3.68 -1.40 -5.99
CA TYR A 111 -2.33 -1.96 -5.82
C TYR A 111 -1.92 -2.78 -7.03
N TYR A 112 -2.87 -3.52 -7.57
CA TYR A 112 -2.69 -4.31 -8.78
C TYR A 112 -2.18 -3.45 -9.94
N ASP A 113 -2.80 -2.29 -10.18
CA ASP A 113 -2.39 -1.36 -11.23
C ASP A 113 -0.95 -0.85 -11.01
N LEU A 114 -0.60 -0.47 -9.77
CA LEU A 114 0.75 -0.05 -9.44
C LEU A 114 1.76 -1.19 -9.59
N GLN A 115 1.44 -2.39 -9.11
CA GLN A 115 2.29 -3.57 -9.26
C GLN A 115 2.52 -3.93 -10.73
N THR A 116 1.47 -3.93 -11.54
CA THR A 116 1.56 -4.17 -12.99
C THR A 116 2.44 -3.13 -13.69
N LYS A 117 2.30 -1.84 -13.32
CA LYS A 117 3.14 -0.78 -13.88
C LYS A 117 4.62 -0.91 -13.48
N ILE A 118 4.88 -1.36 -12.25
CA ILE A 118 6.26 -1.65 -11.79
C ILE A 118 6.83 -2.82 -12.58
N GLU A 119 6.07 -3.92 -12.71
CA GLU A 119 6.49 -5.12 -13.40
C GLU A 119 6.84 -4.85 -14.87
N ASN A 120 5.95 -4.14 -15.59
CA ASN A 120 6.18 -3.78 -16.98
C ASN A 120 7.46 -2.94 -17.16
N LYS A 121 7.63 -1.89 -16.35
CA LYS A 121 8.83 -1.05 -16.43
C LYS A 121 10.11 -1.74 -15.95
N ALA A 122 10.00 -2.64 -14.95
CA ALA A 122 11.14 -3.45 -14.50
C ALA A 122 11.63 -4.37 -15.63
N LYS A 123 10.70 -4.99 -16.36
CA LYS A 123 11.00 -5.84 -17.52
C LYS A 123 11.71 -5.07 -18.63
N GLU A 124 11.30 -3.82 -18.92
CA GLU A 124 11.94 -2.96 -19.91
C GLU A 124 13.42 -2.69 -19.62
N VAL A 125 13.82 -2.64 -18.35
CA VAL A 125 15.21 -2.38 -17.92
C VAL A 125 15.94 -3.64 -17.44
N GLY A 126 15.38 -4.84 -17.65
CA GLY A 126 16.00 -6.11 -17.29
C GLY A 126 16.02 -6.43 -15.79
N ILE A 127 15.19 -5.75 -14.98
CA ILE A 127 15.04 -6.02 -13.54
C ILE A 127 13.99 -7.11 -13.34
N ASN A 128 14.34 -8.17 -12.59
CA ASN A 128 13.40 -9.23 -12.24
C ASN A 128 12.46 -8.79 -11.08
N VAL A 129 11.18 -9.13 -11.19
CA VAL A 129 10.19 -8.88 -10.12
C VAL A 129 9.78 -10.21 -9.50
N VAL A 130 9.92 -10.30 -8.18
CA VAL A 130 9.59 -11.50 -7.40
C VAL A 130 8.47 -11.16 -6.41
N TYR A 131 7.45 -11.99 -6.37
CA TYR A 131 6.34 -11.87 -5.42
C TYR A 131 6.50 -12.84 -4.26
N ILE A 132 6.27 -12.35 -3.05
CA ILE A 132 6.29 -13.13 -1.81
C ILE A 132 4.93 -13.13 -1.14
N ALA A 133 4.68 -14.13 -0.28
CA ALA A 133 3.48 -14.15 0.53
C ALA A 133 3.51 -13.04 1.60
N PRO A 134 2.40 -12.28 1.82
CA PRO A 134 2.38 -11.18 2.80
C PRO A 134 2.30 -11.65 4.25
N LYS A 135 2.27 -12.96 4.48
CA LYS A 135 2.02 -13.55 5.79
C LYS A 135 3.22 -13.33 6.73
N TYR A 136 2.97 -12.77 7.91
CA TYR A 136 3.94 -12.50 8.98
C TYR A 136 5.06 -11.48 8.68
N THR A 137 5.22 -10.97 7.47
CA THR A 137 6.28 -10.00 7.11
C THR A 137 6.26 -8.74 7.99
N SER A 138 5.07 -8.27 8.36
CA SER A 138 4.88 -7.10 9.23
C SER A 138 4.98 -7.39 10.73
N GLN A 139 4.91 -8.67 11.14
CA GLN A 139 4.93 -9.11 12.54
C GLN A 139 6.31 -9.61 12.97
N ARG A 140 7.14 -10.00 12.00
CA ARG A 140 8.49 -10.48 12.20
C ARG A 140 9.44 -9.33 12.52
N CYS A 141 10.27 -9.49 13.55
CA CYS A 141 11.37 -8.57 13.82
C CYS A 141 12.47 -8.72 12.77
N SER A 142 12.86 -7.63 12.11
CA SER A 142 13.93 -7.64 11.10
C SER A 142 15.32 -7.84 11.73
N LYS A 143 15.47 -7.61 13.06
CA LYS A 143 16.73 -7.75 13.78
C LYS A 143 16.95 -9.19 14.32
N CYS A 144 15.98 -9.75 15.06
CA CYS A 144 16.15 -11.06 15.71
C CYS A 144 15.31 -12.19 15.09
N GLY A 145 14.35 -11.89 14.21
CA GLY A 145 13.49 -12.90 13.59
C GLY A 145 12.25 -13.27 14.40
N TYR A 146 12.11 -12.81 15.65
CA TYR A 146 10.97 -13.13 16.51
C TYR A 146 9.65 -12.65 15.88
N ILE A 147 8.63 -13.55 15.88
CA ILE A 147 7.33 -13.30 15.23
C ILE A 147 6.24 -13.27 16.28
N HIS A 148 5.63 -12.10 16.48
CA HIS A 148 4.48 -11.97 17.36
C HIS A 148 3.54 -10.85 16.87
N LYS A 149 2.22 -11.04 17.03
CA LYS A 149 1.22 -10.05 16.59
C LYS A 149 1.37 -8.70 17.30
N ASP A 150 1.74 -8.72 18.59
CA ASP A 150 1.85 -7.53 19.43
C ASP A 150 3.18 -6.78 19.23
N ASN A 151 4.12 -7.32 18.42
CA ASN A 151 5.29 -6.57 17.94
C ASN A 151 4.88 -5.32 17.17
N ARG A 152 3.63 -5.28 16.67
CA ARG A 152 3.05 -4.14 15.94
C ARG A 152 1.83 -3.57 16.70
N PRO A 153 2.03 -2.80 17.77
CA PRO A 153 0.95 -2.23 18.59
C PRO A 153 0.05 -1.29 17.80
N ASN A 154 0.57 -0.63 16.77
CA ASN A 154 -0.20 0.20 15.85
C ASN A 154 0.38 0.19 14.43
N GLN A 155 -0.22 0.94 13.51
CA GLN A 155 0.20 0.96 12.11
C GLN A 155 1.55 1.60 11.86
N ALA A 156 1.98 2.53 12.70
CA ALA A 156 3.20 3.28 12.51
C ALA A 156 4.37 2.74 13.31
N LYS A 157 4.10 2.13 14.48
CA LYS A 157 5.13 1.72 15.42
C LYS A 157 5.29 0.21 15.44
N PHE A 158 6.54 -0.23 15.40
CA PHE A 158 6.98 -1.61 15.63
C PHE A 158 7.88 -1.64 16.87
N ARG A 159 7.65 -2.58 17.77
CA ARG A 159 8.51 -2.88 18.92
C ARG A 159 8.56 -4.39 19.12
N CYS A 160 9.74 -4.96 19.06
CA CYS A 160 9.93 -6.37 19.29
C CYS A 160 9.80 -6.71 20.77
N LEU A 161 9.01 -7.72 21.10
CA LEU A 161 8.83 -8.18 22.47
C LEU A 161 10.04 -8.98 22.99
N GLU A 162 10.87 -9.51 22.09
CA GLU A 162 12.03 -10.34 22.42
C GLU A 162 13.32 -9.52 22.61
N CYS A 163 13.61 -8.61 21.67
CA CYS A 163 14.88 -7.87 21.66
C CYS A 163 14.74 -6.35 21.80
N ASP A 164 13.56 -5.87 22.16
CA ASP A 164 13.20 -4.45 22.32
C ASP A 164 13.53 -3.54 21.12
N PHE A 165 13.80 -4.14 19.95
CA PHE A 165 14.06 -3.35 18.74
C PHE A 165 12.83 -2.52 18.35
N GLU A 166 13.00 -1.19 18.31
CA GLU A 166 11.96 -0.25 17.89
C GLU A 166 12.25 0.31 16.50
N SER A 167 11.19 0.44 15.70
CA SER A 167 11.25 0.98 14.33
C SER A 167 9.89 1.47 13.86
N ASN A 168 9.88 2.15 12.71
CA ASN A 168 8.64 2.33 11.96
C ASN A 168 8.18 0.96 11.41
N ALA A 169 6.88 0.66 11.56
CA ALA A 169 6.33 -0.65 11.19
C ALA A 169 6.47 -0.99 9.70
N ASP A 170 6.29 0.00 8.82
CA ASP A 170 6.41 -0.21 7.38
C ASP A 170 7.90 -0.36 6.98
N TYR A 171 8.81 0.33 7.68
CA TYR A 171 10.25 0.14 7.49
C TYR A 171 10.71 -1.25 7.92
N ASN A 172 10.29 -1.73 9.10
CA ASN A 172 10.58 -3.10 9.55
C ASN A 172 10.04 -4.14 8.56
N ALA A 173 8.81 -3.98 8.08
CA ALA A 173 8.23 -4.86 7.06
C ALA A 173 9.05 -4.85 5.76
N SER A 174 9.50 -3.68 5.29
CA SER A 174 10.31 -3.58 4.07
C SER A 174 11.67 -4.28 4.20
N GLN A 175 12.29 -4.24 5.39
CA GLN A 175 13.52 -5.00 5.66
C GLN A 175 13.29 -6.50 5.54
N ASN A 176 12.18 -7.01 6.09
CA ASN A 176 11.80 -8.42 5.96
C ASN A 176 11.52 -8.80 4.50
N ILE A 177 10.73 -7.99 3.79
CA ILE A 177 10.42 -8.22 2.37
C ILE A 177 11.69 -8.26 1.52
N GLY A 178 12.71 -7.47 1.84
CA GLY A 178 13.99 -7.44 1.12
C GLY A 178 14.88 -8.68 1.32
N ILE A 179 14.52 -9.62 2.20
CA ILE A 179 15.30 -10.84 2.44
C ILE A 179 14.96 -11.90 1.38
N LYS A 180 15.97 -12.46 0.74
CA LYS A 180 15.79 -13.55 -0.23
C LYS A 180 15.20 -14.78 0.48
N ASN A 181 14.18 -15.40 -0.13
CA ASN A 181 13.46 -16.57 0.41
C ASN A 181 12.85 -16.34 1.80
N ILE A 182 12.36 -15.14 2.08
CA ILE A 182 11.79 -14.77 3.39
C ILE A 182 10.68 -15.74 3.83
N ASP A 183 9.89 -16.30 2.92
CA ASP A 183 8.81 -17.24 3.24
C ASP A 183 9.37 -18.48 3.96
N LYS A 184 10.46 -19.05 3.45
CA LYS A 184 11.13 -20.22 4.08
C LYS A 184 11.78 -19.87 5.43
N ILE A 185 12.27 -18.63 5.57
CA ILE A 185 12.86 -18.15 6.82
C ILE A 185 11.77 -17.99 7.87
N ILE A 186 10.64 -17.39 7.52
CA ILE A 186 9.48 -17.24 8.42
C ILE A 186 8.97 -18.60 8.90
N GLU A 187 8.88 -19.60 8.01
CA GLU A 187 8.50 -20.97 8.41
C GLU A 187 9.47 -21.58 9.43
N LYS A 188 10.78 -21.42 9.22
CA LYS A 188 11.80 -21.87 10.16
C LYS A 188 11.74 -21.14 11.51
N ASP A 189 11.57 -19.82 11.49
CA ASP A 189 11.46 -19.01 12.71
C ASP A 189 10.23 -19.41 13.53
N LEU A 190 9.09 -19.68 12.87
CA LEU A 190 7.87 -20.18 13.53
C LEU A 190 8.04 -21.57 14.11
N GLN A 191 8.74 -22.48 13.42
CA GLN A 191 9.03 -23.83 13.93
C GLN A 191 9.92 -23.76 15.16
N LYS A 192 10.97 -22.93 15.13
CA LYS A 192 11.87 -22.71 16.25
C LYS A 192 11.13 -22.18 17.49
N GLN A 193 10.30 -21.16 17.33
CA GLN A 193 9.50 -20.62 18.43
C GLN A 193 8.55 -21.65 19.05
N LYS A 194 7.93 -22.52 18.23
CA LYS A 194 7.07 -23.62 18.74
C LYS A 194 7.84 -24.63 19.54
N SER A 195 9.03 -25.03 19.11
CA SER A 195 9.87 -25.98 19.86
C SER A 195 10.37 -25.41 21.18
N GLU A 196 10.70 -24.13 21.23
CA GLU A 196 11.12 -23.45 22.47
C GLU A 196 9.99 -23.36 23.52
N VAL A 197 8.74 -23.12 23.08
CA VAL A 197 7.57 -23.10 23.97
C VAL A 197 7.32 -24.50 24.56
N GLN A 198 7.37 -25.55 23.76
CA GLN A 198 7.16 -26.93 24.22
C GLN A 198 8.23 -27.40 25.24
N VAL A 199 9.46 -26.94 25.10
CA VAL A 199 10.55 -27.26 26.07
C VAL A 199 10.32 -26.55 27.40
N ASN A 200 9.75 -25.37 27.41
CA ASN A 200 9.48 -24.60 28.63
C ASN A 200 8.23 -25.06 29.39
N GLU A 201 7.25 -25.67 28.69
CA GLU A 201 6.05 -26.25 29.32
C GLU A 201 6.32 -27.62 29.98
N ASN A 202 7.42 -28.28 29.61
CA ASN A 202 7.84 -29.58 30.14
C ASN A 202 8.92 -29.49 31.26
N LYS A 203 9.19 -28.27 31.74
CA LYS A 203 10.06 -28.02 32.92
C LYS A 203 9.26 -27.52 34.11
#